data_b48410a3f6ebd8a755fc588e1afeb918
#
_entry.id   b48410a3f6ebd8a755fc588e1afeb918
#
_cell.length_a   1.000
_cell.length_b   1.000
_cell.length_c   1.000
_cell.angle_alpha   90.00
_cell.angle_beta   90.00
_cell.angle_gamma   90.00
#
_symmetry.space_group_name_H-M   'P 1'
#
loop_
_entity.id
_entity.type
_entity.pdbx_description
1 polymer ?
#
loop_
_entity_poly.entity_id
_entity_poly.type
_entity_poly.pdbx_seq_one_letter_code
_entity_poly.pdbx_strand_id
1 'polypeptide(L)'
;MVIRIDASSSDVLSDSDADKLKGTYLGDDSYDRIIDEDCDLYFEGQVIFRFRKGLFTEDLLNRAWDSCKYLAKSSRGRGASAGPIDPESVYWKKRKIFWQDKWAAKYMVKDKKTGEMKESKMKVNNEVASQPIGYYGKTKGLGVDLPCRLSHYTRTNLDKFEDSIPFFQSIGNHYKDLLYDKYIEQLNRARINDYHIPKTPFSTITINRNFRTAVHKDSGDFGGFACLTVLEENKYSGGYFVLPKFKVAIDMRHGDLLVADVHQYHGNTEMYETEQDKKYNDENPQKTYKDNLEVGILGLNNRFSRLSFVCYLREDIINCKGSINKFFISLENSERLSKWKDSEYTHWRAVDGNNLQYDSPECKKMISYHNISKTPQHLKKTACFLSHLNLMKHIVENKINNVIVVEDDAVLVNPLPEDLPDTFTYLGGFIRNKKITSKEKIEIDHKKGLNILDEKYRMVCCLAYYIPKWEIAEEIVQRLEGLKRWRAIDVSLPNILKEIKYIYPAPFVEEPFESQIMNKKKTKFANEHYEFK
;
A
#
# COMPACT_ATOMS: atom_id res chain seq x y z
N MET A 1 33.30 15.20 1.79
CA MET A 1 33.12 15.72 0.39
C MET A 1 32.45 14.59 -0.38
N VAL A 2 31.40 14.87 -1.15
CA VAL A 2 30.74 13.82 -1.94
C VAL A 2 31.45 13.65 -3.27
N ILE A 3 31.90 12.43 -3.57
CA ILE A 3 32.47 12.10 -4.88
C ILE A 3 31.34 12.01 -5.90
N ARG A 4 31.55 12.61 -7.07
CA ARG A 4 30.67 12.46 -8.23
C ARG A 4 31.36 11.63 -9.29
N ILE A 5 30.67 10.60 -9.79
CA ILE A 5 31.10 9.76 -10.90
C ILE A 5 30.06 9.92 -12.01
N ASP A 6 30.51 10.35 -13.18
CA ASP A 6 29.71 10.40 -14.40
C ASP A 6 30.22 9.28 -15.33
N ALA A 7 29.48 8.17 -15.39
CA ALA A 7 29.82 7.05 -16.25
C ALA A 7 29.41 7.37 -17.71
N SER A 8 30.26 7.01 -18.66
CA SER A 8 30.00 7.13 -20.08
C SER A 8 29.61 5.79 -20.69
N SER A 9 28.98 5.82 -21.87
CA SER A 9 28.56 4.59 -22.58
C SER A 9 29.75 3.69 -22.97
N SER A 10 30.98 4.25 -23.04
CA SER A 10 32.20 3.48 -23.29
C SER A 10 32.72 2.72 -22.08
N ASP A 11 32.32 3.13 -20.86
CA ASP A 11 32.85 2.62 -19.60
C ASP A 11 31.93 1.56 -18.97
N VAL A 12 30.77 1.30 -19.57
CA VAL A 12 29.75 0.40 -19.02
C VAL A 12 29.59 -0.87 -19.88
N LEU A 13 29.17 -1.96 -19.25
CA LEU A 13 28.78 -3.16 -19.97
C LEU A 13 27.50 -2.90 -20.77
N SER A 14 27.37 -3.55 -21.94
CA SER A 14 26.11 -3.56 -22.66
C SER A 14 25.00 -4.21 -21.82
N ASP A 15 23.74 -3.85 -22.06
CA ASP A 15 22.61 -4.47 -21.37
C ASP A 15 22.54 -5.99 -21.66
N SER A 16 22.93 -6.43 -22.85
CA SER A 16 23.03 -7.85 -23.21
C SER A 16 24.09 -8.59 -22.40
N ASP A 17 25.26 -7.97 -22.14
CA ASP A 17 26.30 -8.60 -21.34
C ASP A 17 25.95 -8.63 -19.86
N ALA A 18 25.33 -7.57 -19.36
CA ALA A 18 24.81 -7.54 -18.00
C ALA A 18 23.70 -8.60 -17.78
N ASP A 19 22.83 -8.85 -18.77
CA ASP A 19 21.80 -9.88 -18.69
C ASP A 19 22.37 -11.31 -18.60
N LYS A 20 23.49 -11.59 -19.25
CA LYS A 20 24.19 -12.89 -19.15
C LYS A 20 24.64 -13.23 -17.73
N LEU A 21 24.89 -12.21 -16.91
CA LEU A 21 25.31 -12.38 -15.51
C LEU A 21 24.18 -12.79 -14.57
N LYS A 22 22.92 -12.69 -15.00
CA LYS A 22 21.76 -13.00 -14.17
C LYS A 22 21.86 -14.38 -13.51
N GLY A 23 21.71 -14.39 -12.19
CA GLY A 23 21.76 -15.59 -11.35
C GLY A 23 23.18 -16.15 -11.14
N THR A 24 24.23 -15.42 -11.49
CA THR A 24 25.63 -15.77 -11.16
C THR A 24 26.08 -15.02 -9.91
N TYR A 25 27.04 -15.57 -9.19
CA TYR A 25 27.73 -14.85 -8.13
C TYR A 25 28.83 -13.98 -8.71
N LEU A 26 29.03 -12.82 -8.09
CA LEU A 26 30.09 -11.87 -8.46
C LEU A 26 31.34 -12.13 -7.64
N GLY A 27 32.48 -12.01 -8.31
CA GLY A 27 33.84 -12.04 -7.74
C GLY A 27 34.53 -10.67 -7.88
N ASP A 28 35.80 -10.63 -7.54
CA ASP A 28 36.61 -9.40 -7.58
C ASP A 28 36.89 -8.89 -9.02
N ASP A 29 36.70 -9.75 -10.02
CA ASP A 29 36.73 -9.42 -11.45
C ASP A 29 35.49 -8.68 -11.97
N SER A 30 34.50 -8.52 -11.14
CA SER A 30 33.19 -7.94 -11.51
C SER A 30 33.14 -6.41 -11.33
N TYR A 31 34.21 -5.81 -10.82
CA TYR A 31 34.31 -4.37 -10.60
C TYR A 31 35.77 -3.88 -10.70
N ASP A 32 35.93 -2.65 -11.13
CA ASP A 32 37.24 -1.99 -11.25
C ASP A 32 37.47 -0.99 -10.10
N ARG A 33 36.40 -0.66 -9.35
CA ARG A 33 36.43 0.35 -8.31
C ARG A 33 35.58 -0.04 -7.10
N ILE A 34 36.15 0.15 -5.90
CA ILE A 34 35.42 0.07 -4.62
C ILE A 34 35.12 1.49 -4.14
N ILE A 35 33.87 1.72 -3.73
CA ILE A 35 33.38 2.96 -3.14
C ILE A 35 33.19 2.71 -1.64
N ASP A 36 33.96 3.40 -0.82
CA ASP A 36 33.95 3.33 0.64
C ASP A 36 33.74 4.70 1.31
N GLU A 37 33.37 5.70 0.54
CA GLU A 37 33.09 7.07 0.98
C GLU A 37 31.82 7.62 0.28
N ASP A 38 31.30 8.78 0.74
CA ASP A 38 30.13 9.43 0.16
C ASP A 38 30.28 9.63 -1.34
N CYS A 39 29.34 9.08 -2.12
CA CYS A 39 29.45 9.06 -3.57
C CYS A 39 28.09 9.12 -4.26
N ASP A 40 28.03 9.81 -5.41
CA ASP A 40 26.91 9.84 -6.35
C ASP A 40 27.38 9.31 -7.71
N LEU A 41 26.67 8.33 -8.27
CA LEU A 41 26.90 7.82 -9.63
C LEU A 41 25.79 8.30 -10.56
N TYR A 42 26.20 8.83 -11.70
CA TYR A 42 25.34 9.23 -12.80
C TYR A 42 25.67 8.45 -14.08
N PHE A 43 24.67 8.19 -14.87
CA PHE A 43 24.80 7.64 -16.22
C PHE A 43 23.84 8.36 -17.16
N GLU A 44 24.35 8.91 -18.27
CA GLU A 44 23.56 9.72 -19.22
C GLU A 44 22.73 10.84 -18.53
N GLY A 45 23.31 11.46 -17.53
CA GLY A 45 22.66 12.53 -16.74
C GLY A 45 21.62 12.05 -15.71
N GLN A 46 21.32 10.76 -15.67
CA GLN A 46 20.41 10.17 -14.68
C GLN A 46 21.17 9.66 -13.46
N VAL A 47 20.60 9.84 -12.27
CA VAL A 47 21.15 9.27 -11.04
C VAL A 47 20.97 7.76 -11.07
N ILE A 48 22.06 7.02 -10.84
CA ILE A 48 22.04 5.56 -10.65
C ILE A 48 22.02 5.24 -9.16
N PHE A 49 22.87 5.90 -8.36
CA PHE A 49 22.80 5.80 -6.91
C PHE A 49 23.34 7.04 -6.21
N ARG A 50 22.97 7.17 -4.92
CA ARG A 50 23.58 8.05 -3.94
C ARG A 50 23.93 7.24 -2.71
N PHE A 51 25.20 7.25 -2.31
CA PHE A 51 25.73 6.53 -1.17
C PHE A 51 26.22 7.49 -0.10
N ARG A 52 25.87 7.24 1.15
CA ARG A 52 26.29 8.05 2.31
C ARG A 52 26.66 7.15 3.47
N LYS A 53 27.74 7.49 4.15
CA LYS A 53 28.26 6.75 5.31
C LYS A 53 27.70 7.28 6.61
N GLY A 54 27.39 6.35 7.52
CA GLY A 54 27.15 6.65 8.94
C GLY A 54 26.03 7.66 9.21
N LEU A 55 24.89 7.58 8.49
CA LEU A 55 23.83 8.59 8.59
C LEU A 55 22.95 8.48 9.84
N PHE A 56 22.96 7.34 10.49
CA PHE A 56 22.02 7.08 11.60
C PHE A 56 22.72 7.18 12.96
N THR A 57 21.98 7.55 13.99
CA THR A 57 22.49 7.58 15.36
C THR A 57 22.60 6.17 15.94
N GLU A 58 23.59 5.92 16.78
CA GLU A 58 23.80 4.63 17.46
C GLU A 58 22.56 4.13 18.22
N ASP A 59 21.84 5.02 18.90
CA ASP A 59 20.61 4.65 19.61
C ASP A 59 19.54 4.10 18.65
N LEU A 60 19.37 4.72 17.47
CA LEU A 60 18.42 4.25 16.46
C LEU A 60 18.87 2.91 15.86
N LEU A 61 20.18 2.75 15.58
CA LEU A 61 20.74 1.51 15.04
C LEU A 61 20.60 0.36 16.03
N ASN A 62 20.85 0.58 17.32
CA ASN A 62 20.68 -0.41 18.37
C ASN A 62 19.22 -0.86 18.51
N ARG A 63 18.28 0.08 18.51
CA ARG A 63 16.84 -0.24 18.53
C ARG A 63 16.41 -1.01 17.28
N ALA A 64 16.89 -0.62 16.11
CA ALA A 64 16.61 -1.33 14.86
C ALA A 64 17.20 -2.74 14.86
N TRP A 65 18.41 -2.91 15.41
CA TRP A 65 19.01 -4.24 15.61
C TRP A 65 18.13 -5.12 16.50
N ASP A 66 17.74 -4.62 17.66
CA ASP A 66 16.94 -5.37 18.64
C ASP A 66 15.58 -5.80 18.08
N SER A 67 14.91 -4.93 17.33
CA SER A 67 13.63 -5.26 16.71
C SER A 67 13.77 -6.21 15.51
N CYS A 68 14.86 -6.13 14.73
CA CYS A 68 14.97 -6.80 13.43
C CYS A 68 15.85 -8.06 13.42
N LYS A 69 16.76 -8.25 14.38
CA LYS A 69 17.78 -9.31 14.37
C LYS A 69 17.25 -10.73 14.12
N TYR A 70 16.02 -11.03 14.51
CA TYR A 70 15.40 -12.35 14.29
C TYR A 70 14.34 -12.38 13.19
N LEU A 71 14.18 -11.29 12.41
CA LEU A 71 13.16 -11.22 11.36
C LEU A 71 13.61 -11.85 10.04
N ALA A 72 14.90 -12.00 9.77
CA ALA A 72 15.41 -12.66 8.57
C ALA A 72 15.25 -14.19 8.68
N LYS A 73 14.12 -14.70 8.23
CA LYS A 73 13.83 -16.16 8.24
C LYS A 73 14.35 -16.85 6.98
N SER A 74 14.52 -18.16 7.10
CA SER A 74 14.85 -19.03 5.97
C SER A 74 13.78 -18.96 4.87
N SER A 75 14.22 -18.77 3.64
CA SER A 75 13.40 -18.71 2.44
C SER A 75 14.03 -19.52 1.31
N ARG A 76 13.17 -20.16 0.49
CA ARG A 76 13.54 -20.90 -0.73
C ARG A 76 12.83 -20.36 -1.97
N GLY A 77 12.37 -19.13 -1.91
CA GLY A 77 11.60 -18.45 -2.94
C GLY A 77 12.20 -17.13 -3.42
N ARG A 78 13.55 -17.00 -3.42
CA ARG A 78 14.24 -15.74 -3.80
C ARG A 78 14.68 -15.67 -5.27
N GLY A 79 14.26 -16.64 -6.10
CA GLY A 79 14.54 -16.61 -7.54
C GLY A 79 16.03 -16.57 -7.87
N ALA A 80 16.39 -15.78 -8.86
CA ALA A 80 17.77 -15.64 -9.34
C ALA A 80 18.73 -15.13 -8.26
N SER A 81 18.27 -14.28 -7.35
CA SER A 81 19.12 -13.71 -6.28
C SER A 81 19.67 -14.78 -5.31
N ALA A 82 19.02 -15.96 -5.23
CA ALA A 82 19.50 -17.08 -4.42
C ALA A 82 20.72 -17.81 -5.02
N GLY A 83 21.13 -17.45 -6.24
CA GLY A 83 22.28 -18.01 -6.92
C GLY A 83 22.04 -19.36 -7.57
N PRO A 84 23.06 -19.87 -8.30
CA PRO A 84 22.94 -21.10 -9.05
C PRO A 84 22.78 -22.32 -8.14
N ILE A 85 22.03 -23.32 -8.62
CA ILE A 85 21.93 -24.63 -7.96
C ILE A 85 23.22 -25.41 -8.21
N ASP A 86 23.89 -25.78 -7.12
CA ASP A 86 25.00 -26.72 -7.13
C ASP A 86 24.52 -28.06 -6.53
N PRO A 87 24.28 -29.11 -7.37
CA PRO A 87 23.82 -30.43 -6.89
C PRO A 87 24.82 -31.09 -5.93
N GLU A 88 26.10 -30.72 -6.02
CA GLU A 88 27.19 -31.28 -5.21
C GLU A 88 27.32 -30.61 -3.84
N SER A 89 26.64 -29.48 -3.62
CA SER A 89 26.66 -28.83 -2.31
C SER A 89 26.03 -29.70 -1.23
N VAL A 90 26.49 -29.51 0.03
CA VAL A 90 26.00 -30.25 1.21
C VAL A 90 24.47 -30.15 1.34
N TYR A 91 23.90 -29.03 0.98
CA TYR A 91 22.46 -28.79 1.02
C TYR A 91 21.72 -29.65 0.00
N TRP A 92 22.19 -29.71 -1.26
CA TRP A 92 21.48 -30.38 -2.34
C TRP A 92 21.79 -31.88 -2.44
N LYS A 93 22.98 -32.35 -2.05
CA LYS A 93 23.32 -33.79 -1.98
C LYS A 93 22.34 -34.64 -1.18
N LYS A 94 21.77 -34.06 -0.12
CA LYS A 94 20.78 -34.73 0.73
C LYS A 94 19.39 -34.83 0.09
N ARG A 95 19.16 -34.14 -1.06
CA ARG A 95 17.89 -34.05 -1.75
C ARG A 95 18.01 -34.69 -3.13
N LYS A 96 17.18 -35.69 -3.43
CA LYS A 96 17.15 -36.31 -4.77
C LYS A 96 16.52 -35.31 -5.74
N ILE A 97 17.36 -34.51 -6.42
CA ILE A 97 16.93 -33.60 -7.50
C ILE A 97 16.53 -34.46 -8.69
N PHE A 98 15.36 -34.20 -9.28
CA PHE A 98 14.92 -34.84 -10.52
C PHE A 98 14.75 -33.84 -11.68
N TRP A 99 14.73 -32.52 -11.34
CA TRP A 99 14.69 -31.43 -12.31
C TRP A 99 15.43 -30.23 -11.73
N GLN A 100 16.23 -29.56 -12.56
CA GLN A 100 16.84 -28.29 -12.20
C GLN A 100 16.96 -27.35 -13.37
N ASP A 101 17.02 -26.09 -13.06
CA ASP A 101 17.32 -24.95 -13.93
C ASP A 101 18.47 -24.16 -13.27
N LYS A 102 18.92 -23.06 -13.85
CA LYS A 102 20.07 -22.29 -13.38
C LYS A 102 20.01 -21.97 -11.87
N TRP A 103 18.86 -21.55 -11.36
CA TRP A 103 18.67 -21.18 -9.94
C TRP A 103 17.43 -21.79 -9.28
N ALA A 104 16.85 -22.82 -9.88
CA ALA A 104 15.70 -23.51 -9.30
C ALA A 104 15.79 -25.01 -9.49
N ALA A 105 15.27 -25.76 -8.53
CA ALA A 105 15.21 -27.22 -8.60
C ALA A 105 13.90 -27.76 -8.06
N LYS A 106 13.55 -28.99 -8.51
CA LYS A 106 12.54 -29.87 -7.89
C LYS A 106 13.22 -31.12 -7.38
N TYR A 107 12.76 -31.62 -6.24
CA TYR A 107 13.35 -32.76 -5.58
C TYR A 107 12.29 -33.68 -4.98
N MET A 108 12.69 -34.91 -4.64
CA MET A 108 11.81 -35.91 -4.04
C MET A 108 11.48 -35.53 -2.60
N VAL A 109 10.20 -35.50 -2.26
CA VAL A 109 9.69 -35.18 -0.93
C VAL A 109 8.91 -36.36 -0.38
N LYS A 110 9.02 -36.64 0.93
CA LYS A 110 8.23 -37.66 1.58
C LYS A 110 6.79 -37.20 1.76
N ASP A 111 5.84 -37.98 1.27
CA ASP A 111 4.43 -37.73 1.53
C ASP A 111 4.11 -37.87 3.00
N LYS A 112 3.50 -36.88 3.61
CA LYS A 112 3.19 -36.87 5.04
C LYS A 112 2.10 -37.90 5.43
N LYS A 113 1.25 -38.31 4.46
CA LYS A 113 0.13 -39.23 4.70
C LYS A 113 0.52 -40.68 4.43
N THR A 114 1.22 -40.95 3.31
CA THR A 114 1.56 -42.31 2.88
C THR A 114 2.97 -42.71 3.29
N GLY A 115 3.85 -41.78 3.60
CA GLY A 115 5.26 -42.03 3.88
C GLY A 115 6.11 -42.31 2.63
N GLU A 116 5.51 -42.35 1.44
CA GLU A 116 6.20 -42.61 0.17
C GLU A 116 6.91 -41.37 -0.38
N MET A 117 7.97 -41.62 -1.14
CA MET A 117 8.67 -40.50 -1.85
C MET A 117 7.91 -40.14 -3.12
N LYS A 118 7.61 -38.83 -3.26
CA LYS A 118 6.95 -38.27 -4.43
C LYS A 118 7.68 -37.02 -4.94
N GLU A 119 7.45 -36.68 -6.17
CA GLU A 119 7.99 -35.46 -6.80
C GLU A 119 7.36 -34.19 -6.19
N SER A 120 8.22 -33.19 -5.86
CA SER A 120 7.73 -31.89 -5.43
C SER A 120 7.03 -31.16 -6.57
N LYS A 121 5.85 -30.60 -6.31
CA LYS A 121 5.12 -29.80 -7.31
C LYS A 121 5.78 -28.42 -7.49
N MET A 122 6.38 -27.85 -6.45
CA MET A 122 6.95 -26.51 -6.46
C MET A 122 8.44 -26.54 -6.83
N LYS A 123 8.85 -25.56 -7.62
CA LYS A 123 10.27 -25.19 -7.79
C LYS A 123 10.74 -24.46 -6.54
N VAL A 124 11.96 -24.72 -6.12
CA VAL A 124 12.60 -24.02 -4.98
C VAL A 124 14.00 -23.59 -5.35
N ASN A 125 14.48 -22.54 -4.69
CA ASN A 125 15.83 -22.01 -4.84
C ASN A 125 16.74 -22.52 -3.70
N ASN A 126 18.02 -22.10 -3.71
CA ASN A 126 18.90 -22.24 -2.57
C ASN A 126 18.21 -21.60 -1.34
N GLU A 127 18.41 -22.23 -0.19
CA GLU A 127 17.89 -21.73 1.08
C GLU A 127 18.74 -20.57 1.58
N VAL A 128 18.13 -19.43 1.84
CA VAL A 128 18.78 -18.21 2.27
C VAL A 128 18.00 -17.56 3.39
N ALA A 129 18.66 -16.84 4.29
CA ALA A 129 17.99 -16.06 5.33
C ALA A 129 17.55 -14.69 4.75
N SER A 130 16.30 -14.64 4.27
CA SER A 130 15.73 -13.46 3.61
C SER A 130 14.21 -13.45 3.77
N GLN A 131 13.68 -12.41 4.40
CA GLN A 131 12.27 -12.30 4.70
C GLN A 131 11.74 -10.89 4.40
N PRO A 132 10.78 -10.75 3.48
CA PRO A 132 10.05 -9.50 3.35
C PRO A 132 9.04 -9.33 4.49
N ILE A 133 8.98 -8.12 5.04
CA ILE A 133 7.98 -7.65 6.00
C ILE A 133 7.23 -6.45 5.42
N GLY A 134 6.03 -6.15 5.95
CA GLY A 134 5.15 -5.10 5.46
C GLY A 134 4.00 -5.64 4.64
N TYR A 135 3.59 -4.90 3.63
CA TYR A 135 2.38 -5.14 2.86
C TYR A 135 2.63 -5.89 1.56
N TYR A 136 1.62 -6.65 1.13
CA TYR A 136 1.59 -7.38 -0.13
C TYR A 136 0.34 -7.02 -0.92
N GLY A 137 0.50 -6.89 -2.23
CA GLY A 137 -0.60 -6.73 -3.17
C GLY A 137 -1.48 -7.97 -3.27
N LYS A 138 -2.48 -7.91 -4.15
CA LYS A 138 -3.33 -9.05 -4.47
C LYS A 138 -2.49 -10.21 -5.01
N THR A 139 -2.62 -11.37 -4.43
CA THR A 139 -1.91 -12.57 -4.92
C THR A 139 -2.91 -13.62 -5.37
N LYS A 140 -2.78 -14.06 -6.64
CA LYS A 140 -3.46 -15.25 -7.16
C LYS A 140 -2.56 -16.46 -6.93
N GLY A 141 -2.99 -17.41 -6.15
CA GLY A 141 -2.17 -18.61 -5.92
C GLY A 141 -2.94 -19.74 -5.27
N LEU A 142 -2.67 -20.99 -5.71
CA LEU A 142 -3.20 -22.23 -5.12
C LEU A 142 -4.74 -22.27 -5.00
N GLY A 143 -5.47 -21.59 -5.90
CA GLY A 143 -6.93 -21.56 -5.91
C GLY A 143 -7.57 -20.61 -4.89
N VAL A 144 -6.78 -19.75 -4.24
CA VAL A 144 -7.29 -18.72 -3.34
C VAL A 144 -6.73 -17.36 -3.77
N ASP A 145 -7.61 -16.42 -4.10
CA ASP A 145 -7.26 -15.03 -4.31
C ASP A 145 -7.12 -14.33 -2.95
N LEU A 146 -5.91 -13.88 -2.63
CA LEU A 146 -5.66 -13.15 -1.40
C LEU A 146 -5.70 -11.64 -1.70
N PRO A 147 -6.46 -10.84 -0.90
CA PRO A 147 -6.52 -9.39 -1.06
C PRO A 147 -5.19 -8.73 -0.69
N CYS A 148 -5.10 -7.42 -0.98
CA CYS A 148 -4.04 -6.59 -0.45
C CYS A 148 -4.07 -6.62 1.09
N ARG A 149 -2.92 -6.79 1.73
CA ARG A 149 -2.85 -7.06 3.17
C ARG A 149 -1.47 -6.87 3.76
N LEU A 150 -1.42 -6.67 5.05
CA LEU A 150 -0.18 -6.90 5.82
C LEU A 150 0.17 -8.41 5.75
N SER A 151 1.42 -8.74 5.48
CA SER A 151 1.84 -10.15 5.33
C SER A 151 1.54 -10.96 6.61
N HIS A 152 1.26 -12.25 6.47
CA HIS A 152 1.03 -13.11 7.63
C HIS A 152 2.22 -13.08 8.60
N TYR A 153 3.43 -13.15 8.05
CA TYR A 153 4.65 -13.10 8.87
C TYR A 153 4.78 -11.79 9.64
N THR A 154 4.47 -10.66 9.03
CA THR A 154 4.48 -9.36 9.72
C THR A 154 3.44 -9.29 10.83
N ARG A 155 2.23 -9.81 10.58
CA ARG A 155 1.17 -9.86 11.62
C ARG A 155 1.54 -10.73 12.82
N THR A 156 2.29 -11.81 12.61
CA THR A 156 2.76 -12.68 13.70
C THR A 156 3.98 -12.13 14.45
N ASN A 157 4.59 -11.03 13.95
CA ASN A 157 5.69 -10.31 14.56
C ASN A 157 5.40 -8.82 14.59
N LEU A 158 4.14 -8.45 14.88
CA LEU A 158 3.64 -7.07 14.75
C LEU A 158 4.37 -6.12 15.70
N ASP A 159 4.61 -6.52 16.94
CA ASP A 159 5.38 -5.81 17.94
C ASP A 159 6.75 -5.37 17.39
N LYS A 160 7.52 -6.32 16.87
CA LYS A 160 8.86 -6.05 16.29
C LYS A 160 8.78 -5.17 15.04
N PHE A 161 7.74 -5.35 14.23
CA PHE A 161 7.53 -4.53 13.05
C PHE A 161 7.23 -3.08 13.46
N GLU A 162 6.35 -2.86 14.43
CA GLU A 162 6.00 -1.53 14.95
C GLU A 162 7.20 -0.86 15.61
N ASP A 163 8.00 -1.58 16.40
CA ASP A 163 9.22 -1.09 17.02
C ASP A 163 10.30 -0.68 15.98
N SER A 164 10.27 -1.28 14.79
CA SER A 164 11.20 -0.95 13.69
C SER A 164 10.76 0.24 12.82
N ILE A 165 9.50 0.67 12.90
CA ILE A 165 8.96 1.78 12.08
C ILE A 165 9.77 3.08 12.20
N PRO A 166 10.22 3.54 13.38
CA PRO A 166 11.05 4.75 13.49
C PRO A 166 12.34 4.69 12.66
N PHE A 167 12.96 3.51 12.55
CA PHE A 167 14.13 3.30 11.71
C PHE A 167 13.80 3.44 10.22
N PHE A 168 12.71 2.83 9.78
CA PHE A 168 12.26 2.95 8.39
C PHE A 168 11.81 4.38 8.03
N GLN A 169 11.24 5.10 8.98
CA GLN A 169 10.94 6.53 8.82
C GLN A 169 12.21 7.37 8.66
N SER A 170 13.26 7.08 9.44
CA SER A 170 14.56 7.76 9.31
C SER A 170 15.17 7.50 7.93
N ILE A 171 15.13 6.25 7.43
CA ILE A 171 15.57 5.91 6.07
C ILE A 171 14.76 6.73 5.05
N GLY A 172 13.45 6.82 5.20
CA GLY A 172 12.58 7.60 4.32
C GLY A 172 12.90 9.10 4.34
N ASN A 173 13.26 9.66 5.50
CA ASN A 173 13.67 11.06 5.62
C ASN A 173 14.99 11.32 4.87
N HIS A 174 16.00 10.47 5.06
CA HIS A 174 17.26 10.59 4.31
C HIS A 174 17.04 10.37 2.81
N TYR A 175 16.14 9.47 2.39
CA TYR A 175 15.79 9.33 0.98
C TYR A 175 15.21 10.64 0.42
N LYS A 176 14.33 11.29 1.17
CA LYS A 176 13.78 12.60 0.80
C LYS A 176 14.87 13.65 0.62
N ASP A 177 15.86 13.69 1.53
CA ASP A 177 16.94 14.67 1.48
C ASP A 177 17.93 14.38 0.33
N LEU A 178 18.15 13.11 0.04
CA LEU A 178 19.10 12.68 -1.00
C LEU A 178 18.50 12.74 -2.40
N LEU A 179 17.24 12.35 -2.60
CA LEU A 179 16.65 12.21 -3.93
C LEU A 179 15.16 12.57 -3.91
N TYR A 180 14.87 13.86 -3.69
CA TYR A 180 13.52 14.39 -3.45
C TYR A 180 12.51 14.01 -4.53
N ASP A 181 12.88 14.15 -5.81
CA ASP A 181 11.94 13.90 -6.92
C ASP A 181 11.47 12.44 -6.95
N LYS A 182 12.38 11.48 -6.73
CA LYS A 182 12.03 10.07 -6.67
C LYS A 182 11.29 9.70 -5.38
N TYR A 183 11.68 10.31 -4.26
CA TYR A 183 10.96 10.16 -3.00
C TYR A 183 9.50 10.63 -3.11
N ILE A 184 9.25 11.82 -3.67
CA ILE A 184 7.90 12.37 -3.76
C ILE A 184 7.03 11.60 -4.76
N GLU A 185 7.63 11.13 -5.86
CA GLU A 185 6.97 10.25 -6.82
C GLU A 185 6.45 8.98 -6.13
N GLN A 186 7.32 8.27 -5.41
CA GLN A 186 6.96 7.05 -4.66
C GLN A 186 5.98 7.33 -3.53
N LEU A 187 6.18 8.42 -2.76
CA LEU A 187 5.29 8.78 -1.66
C LEU A 187 3.87 9.07 -2.14
N ASN A 188 3.72 9.79 -3.24
CA ASN A 188 2.41 10.09 -3.82
C ASN A 188 1.68 8.81 -4.27
N ARG A 189 2.42 7.82 -4.75
CA ARG A 189 1.86 6.51 -5.12
C ARG A 189 1.55 5.66 -3.90
N ALA A 190 2.42 5.63 -2.89
CA ALA A 190 2.19 4.91 -1.65
C ALA A 190 0.94 5.38 -0.90
N ARG A 191 0.68 6.70 -0.91
CA ARG A 191 -0.46 7.33 -0.22
C ARG A 191 -1.83 7.13 -0.88
N ILE A 192 -1.89 6.49 -2.06
CA ILE A 192 -3.17 6.19 -2.71
C ILE A 192 -4.01 5.22 -1.88
N ASN A 193 -3.37 4.42 -1.02
CA ASN A 193 -4.02 3.47 -0.13
C ASN A 193 -3.28 3.35 1.20
N ASP A 194 -3.85 2.58 2.14
CA ASP A 194 -3.30 2.40 3.50
C ASP A 194 -2.21 1.29 3.58
N TYR A 195 -1.83 0.68 2.44
CA TYR A 195 -0.89 -0.44 2.41
C TYR A 195 0.56 0.02 2.27
N HIS A 196 0.95 0.99 3.10
CA HIS A 196 2.33 1.48 3.20
C HIS A 196 2.74 1.68 4.65
N ILE A 197 4.05 1.67 4.89
CA ILE A 197 4.60 1.91 6.23
C ILE A 197 4.39 3.39 6.58
N PRO A 198 3.78 3.69 7.74
CA PRO A 198 3.38 5.05 8.10
C PRO A 198 4.52 6.08 7.94
N LYS A 199 4.21 7.21 7.28
CA LYS A 199 5.14 8.33 7.03
C LYS A 199 6.35 7.97 6.18
N THR A 200 6.29 6.93 5.37
CA THR A 200 7.33 6.52 4.42
C THR A 200 6.78 6.32 3.02
N PRO A 201 7.61 6.32 1.98
CA PRO A 201 7.19 5.90 0.63
C PRO A 201 7.22 4.38 0.46
N PHE A 202 7.52 3.60 1.51
CA PHE A 202 7.73 2.16 1.42
C PHE A 202 6.49 1.37 1.78
N SER A 203 6.23 0.29 1.06
CA SER A 203 5.23 -0.71 1.43
C SER A 203 5.84 -1.96 2.06
N THR A 204 7.08 -2.26 1.71
CA THR A 204 7.75 -3.52 2.06
C THR A 204 9.22 -3.28 2.37
N ILE A 205 9.71 -4.01 3.35
CA ILE A 205 11.14 -4.07 3.68
C ILE A 205 11.58 -5.53 3.56
N THR A 206 12.60 -5.80 2.76
CA THR A 206 13.26 -7.10 2.76
C THR A 206 14.43 -7.09 3.73
N ILE A 207 14.42 -7.99 4.72
CA ILE A 207 15.50 -8.16 5.70
C ILE A 207 16.26 -9.42 5.36
N ASN A 208 17.56 -9.29 5.12
CA ASN A 208 18.47 -10.39 4.83
C ASN A 208 19.50 -10.53 5.94
N ARG A 209 19.92 -11.77 6.24
CA ARG A 209 21.03 -12.04 7.16
C ARG A 209 22.11 -12.86 6.46
N ASN A 210 23.33 -12.34 6.41
CA ASN A 210 24.49 -12.98 5.77
C ASN A 210 24.16 -13.57 4.39
N PHE A 211 23.32 -12.87 3.62
CA PHE A 211 22.85 -13.34 2.32
C PHE A 211 23.71 -12.76 1.19
N ARG A 212 24.53 -13.60 0.55
CA ARG A 212 25.20 -13.29 -0.71
C ARG A 212 24.18 -13.35 -1.84
N THR A 213 23.77 -12.23 -2.37
CA THR A 213 22.83 -12.20 -3.50
C THR A 213 23.58 -12.38 -4.82
N ALA A 214 23.14 -13.32 -5.66
CA ALA A 214 23.57 -13.41 -7.06
C ALA A 214 22.95 -12.28 -7.88
N VAL A 215 23.48 -12.02 -9.07
CA VAL A 215 23.03 -10.94 -9.95
C VAL A 215 21.55 -11.06 -10.30
N HIS A 216 20.81 -9.99 -10.06
CA HIS A 216 19.37 -9.89 -10.35
C HIS A 216 18.95 -8.43 -10.56
N LYS A 217 17.70 -8.21 -10.91
CA LYS A 217 16.99 -6.91 -10.89
C LYS A 217 15.76 -7.05 -10.01
N ASP A 218 15.43 -6.01 -9.27
CA ASP A 218 14.19 -5.94 -8.49
C ASP A 218 13.06 -5.28 -9.32
N SER A 219 12.63 -5.99 -10.37
CA SER A 219 11.67 -5.50 -11.36
C SER A 219 10.23 -5.28 -10.83
N GLY A 220 9.96 -5.63 -9.59
CA GLY A 220 8.66 -5.40 -8.93
C GLY A 220 8.61 -4.16 -8.05
N ASP A 221 9.68 -3.35 -8.05
CA ASP A 221 9.79 -2.13 -7.26
C ASP A 221 9.35 -0.93 -8.10
N PHE A 222 8.36 -0.19 -7.59
CA PHE A 222 7.83 0.99 -8.28
C PHE A 222 8.89 2.09 -8.39
N GLY A 223 9.06 2.62 -9.60
CA GLY A 223 9.99 3.72 -9.88
C GLY A 223 11.46 3.31 -9.89
N GLY A 224 11.78 2.02 -9.68
CA GLY A 224 13.12 1.46 -9.75
C GLY A 224 14.05 1.80 -8.58
N PHE A 225 13.70 2.75 -7.71
CA PHE A 225 14.55 3.16 -6.59
C PHE A 225 14.18 2.45 -5.29
N ALA A 226 15.21 1.91 -4.61
CA ALA A 226 15.12 1.37 -3.27
C ALA A 226 16.18 1.99 -2.36
N CYS A 227 15.91 1.94 -1.05
CA CYS A 227 16.87 2.35 -0.02
C CYS A 227 17.45 1.11 0.65
N LEU A 228 18.77 0.99 0.64
CA LEU A 228 19.51 -0.11 1.23
C LEU A 228 20.33 0.39 2.41
N THR A 229 20.33 -0.36 3.51
CA THR A 229 21.17 -0.06 4.68
C THR A 229 21.62 -1.36 5.35
N VAL A 230 22.64 -1.29 6.18
CA VAL A 230 23.26 -2.45 6.82
C VAL A 230 23.40 -2.22 8.32
N LEU A 231 23.07 -3.25 9.10
CA LEU A 231 23.41 -3.35 10.52
C LEU A 231 24.31 -4.56 10.72
N GLU A 232 25.30 -4.44 11.59
CA GLU A 232 26.35 -5.46 11.76
C GLU A 232 26.61 -5.78 13.23
N GLU A 233 26.97 -7.03 13.48
CA GLU A 233 27.58 -7.49 14.72
C GLU A 233 28.83 -8.26 14.35
N ASN A 234 29.97 -7.87 14.91
CA ASN A 234 31.31 -8.35 14.60
C ASN A 234 31.85 -7.97 13.21
N LYS A 235 33.07 -8.41 12.88
CA LYS A 235 33.82 -7.98 11.70
C LYS A 235 33.82 -9.03 10.60
N TYR A 236 33.77 -8.56 9.37
CA TYR A 236 33.91 -9.34 8.15
C TYR A 236 34.43 -8.45 7.02
N SER A 237 34.93 -9.07 5.96
CA SER A 237 35.40 -8.47 4.73
C SER A 237 34.54 -8.91 3.56
N GLY A 238 34.55 -8.17 2.45
CA GLY A 238 33.68 -8.42 1.30
C GLY A 238 32.24 -8.02 1.56
N GLY A 239 31.29 -8.69 0.89
CA GLY A 239 29.86 -8.37 0.99
C GLY A 239 29.47 -7.09 0.26
N TYR A 240 30.30 -6.61 -0.64
CA TYR A 240 30.11 -5.38 -1.40
C TYR A 240 28.84 -5.46 -2.24
N PHE A 241 28.07 -4.37 -2.31
CA PHE A 241 26.99 -4.23 -3.26
C PHE A 241 27.59 -3.83 -4.62
N VAL A 242 27.43 -4.68 -5.63
CA VAL A 242 28.05 -4.49 -6.94
C VAL A 242 27.01 -4.18 -8.00
N LEU A 243 27.29 -3.16 -8.81
CA LEU A 243 26.59 -2.82 -10.04
C LEU A 243 27.51 -3.21 -11.22
N PRO A 244 27.42 -4.46 -11.73
CA PRO A 244 28.40 -4.96 -12.71
C PRO A 244 28.37 -4.19 -14.02
N LYS A 245 27.21 -3.64 -14.44
CA LYS A 245 27.12 -2.77 -15.62
C LYS A 245 28.09 -1.59 -15.54
N PHE A 246 28.25 -1.01 -14.36
CA PHE A 246 29.09 0.17 -14.10
C PHE A 246 30.46 -0.18 -13.54
N LYS A 247 30.75 -1.46 -13.33
CA LYS A 247 31.99 -1.99 -12.74
C LYS A 247 32.35 -1.35 -11.38
N VAL A 248 31.32 -1.09 -10.58
CA VAL A 248 31.45 -0.42 -9.28
C VAL A 248 30.96 -1.35 -8.17
N ALA A 249 31.76 -1.46 -7.11
CA ALA A 249 31.41 -2.10 -5.85
C ALA A 249 31.25 -1.03 -4.75
N ILE A 250 30.27 -1.18 -3.88
CA ILE A 250 30.00 -0.25 -2.77
C ILE A 250 30.20 -1.02 -1.46
N ASP A 251 31.13 -0.56 -0.64
CA ASP A 251 31.44 -1.12 0.68
C ASP A 251 30.48 -0.54 1.73
N MET A 252 29.28 -1.10 1.78
CA MET A 252 28.25 -0.71 2.75
C MET A 252 28.52 -1.36 4.10
N ARG A 253 28.66 -0.55 5.13
CA ARG A 253 28.90 -0.96 6.52
C ARG A 253 27.80 -0.46 7.46
N HIS A 254 27.97 -0.72 8.73
CA HIS A 254 27.00 -0.40 9.79
C HIS A 254 26.53 1.06 9.75
N GLY A 255 25.23 1.27 9.54
CA GLY A 255 24.62 2.60 9.51
C GLY A 255 24.81 3.38 8.20
N ASP A 256 25.37 2.77 7.16
CA ASP A 256 25.47 3.38 5.83
C ASP A 256 24.13 3.31 5.09
N LEU A 257 23.89 4.24 4.18
CA LEU A 257 22.69 4.30 3.35
C LEU A 257 23.05 4.40 1.88
N LEU A 258 22.47 3.52 1.08
CA LEU A 258 22.50 3.55 -0.38
C LEU A 258 21.07 3.74 -0.91
N VAL A 259 20.85 4.79 -1.70
CA VAL A 259 19.65 4.97 -2.50
C VAL A 259 20.02 4.66 -3.95
N ALA A 260 19.49 3.57 -4.51
CA ALA A 260 19.93 3.06 -5.81
C ALA A 260 18.75 2.67 -6.72
N ASP A 261 18.98 2.80 -8.04
CA ASP A 261 18.14 2.20 -9.08
C ASP A 261 18.36 0.68 -9.10
N VAL A 262 17.48 -0.05 -8.43
CA VAL A 262 17.54 -1.53 -8.34
C VAL A 262 16.95 -2.22 -9.57
N HIS A 263 16.46 -1.47 -10.57
CA HIS A 263 16.18 -1.98 -11.91
C HIS A 263 17.48 -2.21 -12.72
N GLN A 264 18.62 -1.69 -12.26
CA GLN A 264 19.94 -2.11 -12.76
C GLN A 264 20.28 -3.50 -12.20
N TYR A 265 21.06 -4.29 -12.96
CA TYR A 265 21.62 -5.55 -12.46
C TYR A 265 22.53 -5.28 -11.28
N HIS A 266 22.29 -5.98 -10.18
CA HIS A 266 23.10 -5.88 -8.97
C HIS A 266 23.21 -7.24 -8.25
N GLY A 267 24.20 -7.35 -7.38
CA GLY A 267 24.44 -8.52 -6.52
C GLY A 267 25.44 -8.20 -5.45
N ASN A 268 25.77 -9.17 -4.61
CA ASN A 268 26.80 -9.00 -3.58
C ASN A 268 27.99 -9.93 -3.80
N THR A 269 29.20 -9.44 -3.48
CA THR A 269 30.38 -10.30 -3.36
C THR A 269 30.26 -11.22 -2.15
N GLU A 270 31.17 -12.18 -2.04
CA GLU A 270 31.25 -13.06 -0.88
C GLU A 270 31.62 -12.27 0.38
N MET A 271 31.04 -12.70 1.52
CA MET A 271 31.43 -12.25 2.85
C MET A 271 32.37 -13.28 3.47
N TYR A 272 33.48 -12.85 3.94
CA TYR A 272 34.51 -13.72 4.55
C TYR A 272 35.19 -13.04 5.73
N GLU A 273 35.96 -13.80 6.51
CA GLU A 273 36.78 -13.30 7.61
C GLU A 273 38.27 -13.36 7.23
N THR A 274 38.94 -12.22 7.27
CA THR A 274 40.38 -12.16 7.25
C THR A 274 40.98 -12.70 8.57
N GLU A 275 42.28 -12.95 8.65
CA GLU A 275 42.91 -13.38 9.90
C GLU A 275 42.73 -12.33 11.01
N GLN A 276 42.68 -11.04 10.64
CA GLN A 276 42.40 -9.95 11.59
C GLN A 276 40.94 -9.97 12.07
N ASP A 277 40.01 -10.21 11.17
CA ASP A 277 38.59 -10.34 11.51
C ASP A 277 38.38 -11.54 12.44
N LYS A 278 38.99 -12.67 12.13
CA LYS A 278 38.93 -13.87 12.96
C LYS A 278 39.41 -13.61 14.37
N LYS A 279 40.60 -12.97 14.50
CA LYS A 279 41.17 -12.61 15.80
C LYS A 279 40.24 -11.71 16.60
N TYR A 280 39.73 -10.66 15.96
CA TYR A 280 38.77 -9.76 16.60
C TYR A 280 37.49 -10.48 17.05
N ASN A 281 36.94 -11.33 16.21
CA ASN A 281 35.70 -12.05 16.48
C ASN A 281 35.89 -13.15 17.56
N ASP A 282 37.08 -13.72 17.68
CA ASP A 282 37.41 -14.65 18.78
C ASP A 282 37.48 -13.95 20.14
N GLU A 283 38.02 -12.71 20.15
CA GLU A 283 38.07 -11.87 21.34
C GLU A 283 36.69 -11.26 21.70
N ASN A 284 35.84 -11.07 20.69
CA ASN A 284 34.53 -10.47 20.82
C ASN A 284 33.43 -11.39 20.25
N PRO A 285 33.11 -12.51 20.91
CA PRO A 285 32.10 -13.45 20.38
C PRO A 285 30.75 -12.79 20.23
N GLN A 286 30.11 -13.02 19.07
CA GLN A 286 28.80 -12.41 18.80
C GLN A 286 27.75 -12.85 19.83
N LYS A 287 26.91 -11.90 20.25
CA LYS A 287 25.95 -12.08 21.35
C LYS A 287 24.59 -12.57 20.84
N THR A 288 24.18 -12.12 19.65
CA THR A 288 22.82 -12.28 19.17
C THR A 288 22.47 -13.70 18.75
N TYR A 289 23.38 -14.41 18.08
CA TYR A 289 23.11 -15.74 17.52
C TYR A 289 23.92 -16.86 18.18
N LYS A 290 24.35 -16.63 19.41
CA LYS A 290 25.27 -17.50 20.16
C LYS A 290 24.78 -18.96 20.28
N ASP A 291 23.46 -19.16 20.36
CA ASP A 291 22.83 -20.46 20.55
C ASP A 291 21.92 -20.85 19.36
N ASN A 292 22.07 -20.22 18.22
CA ASN A 292 21.11 -20.35 17.15
C ASN A 292 21.46 -21.52 16.21
N LEU A 293 20.87 -22.68 16.46
CA LEU A 293 20.96 -23.87 15.62
C LEU A 293 20.49 -23.64 14.16
N GLU A 294 19.76 -22.55 13.87
CA GLU A 294 19.43 -22.15 12.49
C GLU A 294 20.65 -21.80 11.66
N VAL A 295 21.76 -21.44 12.29
CA VAL A 295 23.07 -21.25 11.64
C VAL A 295 23.51 -22.52 10.90
N GLY A 296 23.23 -23.70 11.46
CA GLY A 296 23.54 -24.99 10.85
C GLY A 296 22.73 -25.31 9.59
N ILE A 297 21.53 -24.75 9.40
CA ILE A 297 20.68 -24.99 8.23
C ILE A 297 21.27 -24.32 6.97
N LEU A 298 21.86 -23.14 7.13
CA LEU A 298 22.44 -22.36 6.03
C LEU A 298 23.94 -22.58 5.84
N GLY A 299 24.56 -23.44 6.67
CA GLY A 299 26.02 -23.67 6.64
C GLY A 299 26.86 -22.47 7.08
N LEU A 300 26.25 -21.48 7.70
CA LEU A 300 26.89 -20.23 8.08
C LEU A 300 27.30 -20.29 9.56
N ASN A 301 28.43 -20.93 9.85
CA ASN A 301 29.12 -20.80 11.15
C ASN A 301 29.87 -19.45 11.21
N ASN A 302 29.26 -18.37 10.72
CA ASN A 302 29.90 -17.09 10.71
C ASN A 302 29.91 -16.50 12.11
N ARG A 303 31.10 -16.01 12.54
CA ARG A 303 31.31 -15.33 13.83
C ARG A 303 30.88 -13.88 13.77
N PHE A 304 30.28 -13.45 12.64
CA PHE A 304 29.70 -12.14 12.40
C PHE A 304 28.25 -12.26 11.92
N SER A 305 27.52 -11.20 12.06
CA SER A 305 26.16 -11.08 11.48
C SER A 305 26.03 -9.76 10.76
N ARG A 306 25.56 -9.83 9.51
CA ARG A 306 25.20 -8.69 8.67
C ARG A 306 23.72 -8.77 8.36
N LEU A 307 22.94 -7.81 8.86
CA LEU A 307 21.56 -7.59 8.42
C LEU A 307 21.58 -6.53 7.32
N SER A 308 21.04 -6.83 6.17
CA SER A 308 20.77 -5.82 5.15
C SER A 308 19.28 -5.63 4.97
N PHE A 309 18.89 -4.37 4.80
CA PHE A 309 17.51 -3.93 4.62
C PHE A 309 17.37 -3.36 3.21
N VAL A 310 16.32 -3.76 2.51
CA VAL A 310 15.92 -3.16 1.24
C VAL A 310 14.51 -2.61 1.42
N CYS A 311 14.38 -1.28 1.42
CA CYS A 311 13.12 -0.56 1.63
C CYS A 311 12.59 -0.08 0.29
N TYR A 312 11.38 -0.48 -0.10
CA TYR A 312 10.83 -0.21 -1.42
C TYR A 312 9.31 -0.11 -1.43
N LEU A 313 8.77 0.48 -2.49
CA LEU A 313 7.35 0.47 -2.81
C LEU A 313 7.10 -0.64 -3.84
N ARG A 314 6.31 -1.65 -3.48
CA ARG A 314 5.93 -2.71 -4.42
C ARG A 314 4.95 -2.20 -5.47
N GLU A 315 5.18 -2.54 -6.73
CA GLU A 315 4.28 -2.14 -7.81
C GLU A 315 2.89 -2.77 -7.69
N ASP A 316 2.78 -4.01 -7.21
CA ASP A 316 1.50 -4.69 -7.01
C ASP A 316 0.62 -4.06 -5.92
N ILE A 317 1.19 -3.23 -5.02
CA ILE A 317 0.47 -2.46 -4.01
C ILE A 317 -0.25 -1.23 -4.59
N ILE A 318 0.26 -0.65 -5.67
CA ILE A 318 -0.26 0.59 -6.25
C ILE A 318 -1.73 0.44 -6.65
N ASN A 319 -2.11 -0.75 -7.09
CA ASN A 319 -3.48 -1.07 -7.49
C ASN A 319 -4.35 -1.62 -6.34
N CYS A 320 -3.82 -1.61 -5.11
CA CYS A 320 -4.61 -1.95 -3.94
C CYS A 320 -5.56 -0.81 -3.61
N LYS A 321 -6.82 -1.14 -3.38
CA LYS A 321 -7.76 -0.19 -2.79
C LYS A 321 -7.52 -0.18 -1.28
N GLY A 322 -7.46 1.01 -0.68
CA GLY A 322 -7.39 1.18 0.77
C GLY A 322 -8.63 0.60 1.46
N SER A 323 -8.59 0.49 2.77
CA SER A 323 -9.76 0.15 3.57
C SER A 323 -10.90 1.11 3.26
N ILE A 324 -12.13 0.58 3.18
CA ILE A 324 -13.31 1.42 2.97
C ILE A 324 -13.66 2.03 4.33
N ASN A 325 -13.58 3.35 4.41
CA ASN A 325 -14.07 4.11 5.54
C ASN A 325 -15.59 4.26 5.40
N LYS A 326 -16.34 3.93 6.44
CA LYS A 326 -17.79 3.90 6.37
C LYS A 326 -18.37 4.83 7.42
N PHE A 327 -19.20 5.78 6.98
CA PHE A 327 -19.90 6.71 7.86
C PHE A 327 -21.41 6.59 7.67
N PHE A 328 -22.15 6.62 8.76
CA PHE A 328 -23.58 6.85 8.70
C PHE A 328 -23.95 8.19 9.38
N ILE A 329 -24.79 8.96 8.71
CA ILE A 329 -25.25 10.27 9.19
C ILE A 329 -26.55 10.08 9.97
N SER A 330 -26.56 10.45 11.24
CA SER A 330 -27.74 10.40 12.09
C SER A 330 -27.73 11.47 13.18
N LEU A 331 -28.93 11.88 13.62
CA LEU A 331 -29.07 12.68 14.84
C LEU A 331 -28.64 11.86 16.08
N GLU A 332 -28.06 12.52 17.06
CA GLU A 332 -27.58 11.87 18.30
C GLU A 332 -28.70 11.21 19.12
N ASN A 333 -29.92 11.72 19.00
CA ASN A 333 -31.12 11.21 19.67
C ASN A 333 -32.04 10.40 18.73
N SER A 334 -31.56 9.96 17.59
CA SER A 334 -32.34 9.14 16.65
C SER A 334 -32.56 7.73 17.21
N GLU A 335 -33.80 7.25 17.16
CA GLU A 335 -34.14 5.86 17.49
C GLU A 335 -33.44 4.86 16.57
N ARG A 336 -33.02 5.31 15.38
CA ARG A 336 -32.31 4.49 14.37
C ARG A 336 -30.85 4.19 14.75
N LEU A 337 -30.27 4.90 15.72
CA LEU A 337 -28.89 4.63 16.18
C LEU A 337 -28.69 3.17 16.62
N SER A 338 -29.70 2.57 17.23
CA SER A 338 -29.63 1.18 17.68
C SER A 338 -29.35 0.20 16.55
N LYS A 339 -29.82 0.47 15.33
CA LYS A 339 -29.62 -0.32 14.13
C LYS A 339 -28.15 -0.38 13.71
N TRP A 340 -27.39 0.70 13.98
CA TRP A 340 -26.00 0.86 13.55
C TRP A 340 -24.98 0.52 14.64
N LYS A 341 -25.43 0.20 15.86
CA LYS A 341 -24.57 0.01 17.04
C LYS A 341 -23.49 -1.06 16.83
N ASP A 342 -23.83 -2.15 16.18
CA ASP A 342 -22.91 -3.28 15.94
C ASP A 342 -22.43 -3.33 14.49
N SER A 343 -22.60 -2.23 13.74
CA SER A 343 -22.15 -2.11 12.36
C SER A 343 -20.69 -1.62 12.29
N GLU A 344 -20.05 -1.86 11.16
CA GLU A 344 -18.72 -1.32 10.85
C GLU A 344 -18.73 0.15 10.42
N TYR A 345 -19.86 0.85 10.59
CA TYR A 345 -20.02 2.25 10.22
C TYR A 345 -19.76 3.17 11.41
N THR A 346 -18.97 4.20 11.18
CA THR A 346 -18.71 5.27 12.17
C THR A 346 -19.87 6.25 12.15
N HIS A 347 -20.43 6.54 13.34
CA HIS A 347 -21.47 7.53 13.50
C HIS A 347 -20.94 8.94 13.18
N TRP A 348 -21.54 9.58 12.19
CA TRP A 348 -21.38 11.01 11.95
C TRP A 348 -22.58 11.77 12.49
N ARG A 349 -22.36 12.59 13.52
CA ARG A 349 -23.42 13.35 14.17
C ARG A 349 -24.00 14.38 13.21
N ALA A 350 -25.25 14.22 12.84
CA ALA A 350 -25.98 15.15 11.99
C ALA A 350 -26.24 16.49 12.70
N VAL A 351 -26.30 17.55 11.93
CA VAL A 351 -26.77 18.86 12.41
C VAL A 351 -28.25 18.77 12.74
N ASP A 352 -28.65 19.17 13.95
CA ASP A 352 -30.07 19.22 14.32
C ASP A 352 -30.71 20.53 13.84
N GLY A 353 -31.72 20.41 12.99
CA GLY A 353 -32.47 21.55 12.48
C GLY A 353 -33.18 22.37 13.55
N ASN A 354 -33.49 21.77 14.69
CA ASN A 354 -34.09 22.48 15.83
C ASN A 354 -33.12 23.49 16.49
N ASN A 355 -31.84 23.28 16.32
CA ASN A 355 -30.78 24.16 16.85
C ASN A 355 -30.40 25.30 15.90
N LEU A 356 -30.95 25.32 14.67
CA LEU A 356 -30.67 26.35 13.66
C LEU A 356 -31.60 27.55 13.83
N GLN A 357 -31.06 28.75 13.54
CA GLN A 357 -31.82 29.99 13.51
C GLN A 357 -32.15 30.39 12.09
N TYR A 358 -33.37 30.89 11.84
CA TYR A 358 -33.81 31.29 10.50
C TYR A 358 -33.01 32.44 9.89
N ASP A 359 -32.38 33.24 10.71
CA ASP A 359 -31.57 34.39 10.31
C ASP A 359 -30.09 34.07 10.18
N SER A 360 -29.67 32.83 10.47
CA SER A 360 -28.28 32.39 10.26
C SER A 360 -27.87 32.52 8.79
N PRO A 361 -26.59 32.71 8.49
CA PRO A 361 -26.07 32.81 7.12
C PRO A 361 -26.45 31.58 6.26
N GLU A 362 -26.39 30.39 6.86
CA GLU A 362 -26.68 29.12 6.21
C GLU A 362 -28.16 29.02 5.82
N CYS A 363 -29.06 29.38 6.73
CA CYS A 363 -30.50 29.37 6.49
C CYS A 363 -30.89 30.43 5.45
N LYS A 364 -30.24 31.60 5.43
CA LYS A 364 -30.46 32.64 4.42
C LYS A 364 -29.96 32.20 3.03
N LYS A 365 -28.93 31.37 2.97
CA LYS A 365 -28.38 30.82 1.72
C LYS A 365 -29.27 29.71 1.13
N MET A 366 -30.02 28.99 1.97
CA MET A 366 -30.93 27.93 1.57
C MET A 366 -32.20 28.50 0.89
N ILE A 367 -32.55 28.03 -0.30
CA ILE A 367 -33.77 28.40 -1.00
C ILE A 367 -34.97 27.73 -0.34
N SER A 368 -35.94 28.53 0.05
CA SER A 368 -37.25 28.01 0.51
C SER A 368 -38.12 27.62 -0.68
N TYR A 369 -38.80 26.47 -0.56
CA TYR A 369 -39.91 26.14 -1.49
C TYR A 369 -41.08 27.06 -1.18
N HIS A 370 -41.67 27.65 -2.23
CA HIS A 370 -42.85 28.54 -2.15
C HIS A 370 -42.65 29.89 -1.41
N ASN A 371 -41.49 30.49 -1.42
CA ASN A 371 -41.23 31.78 -0.76
C ASN A 371 -41.56 31.87 0.75
N ILE A 372 -41.78 30.75 1.42
CA ILE A 372 -42.02 30.69 2.87
C ILE A 372 -40.69 30.36 3.58
N SER A 373 -39.95 31.35 3.94
CA SER A 373 -38.58 31.21 4.50
C SER A 373 -38.53 30.77 5.99
N LYS A 374 -39.68 30.72 6.66
CA LYS A 374 -39.75 30.43 8.10
C LYS A 374 -40.62 29.21 8.41
N THR A 375 -40.20 28.04 7.95
CA THR A 375 -40.87 26.77 8.26
C THR A 375 -39.88 25.80 8.93
N PRO A 376 -40.33 24.92 9.84
CA PRO A 376 -39.44 23.88 10.42
C PRO A 376 -38.78 23.01 9.33
N GLN A 377 -39.42 22.79 8.22
CA GLN A 377 -38.86 22.04 7.07
C GLN A 377 -37.69 22.78 6.43
N HIS A 378 -37.68 24.13 6.43
CA HIS A 378 -36.54 24.90 5.94
C HIS A 378 -35.29 24.67 6.81
N LEU A 379 -35.44 24.71 8.14
CA LEU A 379 -34.35 24.41 9.08
C LEU A 379 -33.86 22.97 8.94
N LYS A 380 -34.77 21.98 8.85
CA LYS A 380 -34.41 20.57 8.68
C LYS A 380 -33.67 20.30 7.36
N LYS A 381 -34.07 20.95 6.26
CA LYS A 381 -33.36 20.84 4.97
C LYS A 381 -31.97 21.48 5.03
N THR A 382 -31.85 22.63 5.70
CA THR A 382 -30.55 23.27 5.93
C THR A 382 -29.65 22.37 6.76
N ALA A 383 -30.19 21.78 7.83
CA ALA A 383 -29.46 20.86 8.69
C ALA A 383 -28.97 19.60 7.95
N CYS A 384 -29.80 18.98 7.12
CA CYS A 384 -29.40 17.85 6.28
C CYS A 384 -28.27 18.25 5.31
N PHE A 385 -28.40 19.40 4.63
CA PHE A 385 -27.33 19.90 3.76
C PHE A 385 -26.01 20.09 4.50
N LEU A 386 -26.06 20.73 5.69
CA LEU A 386 -24.87 20.97 6.50
C LEU A 386 -24.27 19.68 7.04
N SER A 387 -25.06 18.67 7.35
CA SER A 387 -24.58 17.36 7.83
C SER A 387 -23.67 16.69 6.80
N HIS A 388 -24.11 16.64 5.54
CA HIS A 388 -23.31 16.12 4.44
C HIS A 388 -22.09 17.00 4.13
N LEU A 389 -22.27 18.32 4.06
CA LEU A 389 -21.18 19.25 3.80
C LEU A 389 -20.08 19.17 4.86
N ASN A 390 -20.45 19.11 6.14
CA ASN A 390 -19.49 19.02 7.25
C ASN A 390 -18.75 17.68 7.25
N LEU A 391 -19.42 16.56 6.90
CA LEU A 391 -18.74 15.29 6.72
C LEU A 391 -17.74 15.35 5.55
N MET A 392 -18.11 15.94 4.43
CA MET A 392 -17.19 16.11 3.30
C MET A 392 -15.99 16.99 3.68
N LYS A 393 -16.18 18.06 4.45
CA LYS A 393 -15.08 18.87 5.00
C LYS A 393 -14.16 18.05 5.92
N HIS A 394 -14.73 17.23 6.80
CA HIS A 394 -13.95 16.32 7.65
C HIS A 394 -13.13 15.34 6.81
N ILE A 395 -13.69 14.79 5.74
CA ILE A 395 -12.96 13.93 4.78
C ILE A 395 -11.76 14.67 4.18
N VAL A 396 -11.94 15.92 3.79
CA VAL A 396 -10.88 16.78 3.23
C VAL A 396 -9.80 17.10 4.27
N GLU A 397 -10.20 17.59 5.44
CA GLU A 397 -9.29 17.98 6.52
C GLU A 397 -8.39 16.83 6.97
N ASN A 398 -8.96 15.62 7.04
CA ASN A 398 -8.25 14.41 7.46
C ASN A 398 -7.71 13.57 6.30
N LYS A 399 -7.87 14.01 5.04
CA LYS A 399 -7.41 13.34 3.82
C LYS A 399 -7.86 11.88 3.74
N ILE A 400 -9.14 11.61 4.06
CA ILE A 400 -9.70 10.26 4.11
C ILE A 400 -10.09 9.82 2.69
N ASN A 401 -9.55 8.68 2.25
CA ASN A 401 -9.88 8.05 0.98
C ASN A 401 -10.88 6.90 1.15
N ASN A 402 -11.50 6.45 0.06
CA ASN A 402 -12.39 5.30 0.01
C ASN A 402 -13.53 5.39 1.03
N VAL A 403 -14.35 6.44 0.93
CA VAL A 403 -15.41 6.72 1.90
C VAL A 403 -16.76 6.33 1.35
N ILE A 404 -17.49 5.47 2.07
CA ILE A 404 -18.92 5.25 1.89
C ILE A 404 -19.65 6.07 2.95
N VAL A 405 -20.61 6.86 2.49
CA VAL A 405 -21.52 7.63 3.33
C VAL A 405 -22.93 7.11 3.13
N VAL A 406 -23.64 6.87 4.21
CA VAL A 406 -25.06 6.47 4.19
C VAL A 406 -25.88 7.32 5.16
N GLU A 407 -27.17 7.53 4.88
CA GLU A 407 -28.11 8.09 5.85
C GLU A 407 -28.61 6.98 6.81
N ASP A 408 -29.12 7.33 7.98
CA ASP A 408 -29.49 6.37 9.02
C ASP A 408 -30.68 5.46 8.68
N ASP A 409 -31.44 5.78 7.62
CA ASP A 409 -32.53 4.97 7.08
C ASP A 409 -32.10 4.08 5.88
N ALA A 410 -30.82 4.05 5.56
CA ALA A 410 -30.30 3.18 4.52
C ALA A 410 -30.25 1.71 4.96
N VAL A 411 -30.61 0.78 4.08
CA VAL A 411 -30.52 -0.67 4.26
C VAL A 411 -29.71 -1.27 3.14
N LEU A 412 -28.70 -2.08 3.47
CA LEU A 412 -27.93 -2.83 2.49
C LEU A 412 -28.73 -4.05 2.02
N VAL A 413 -29.12 -4.07 0.76
CA VAL A 413 -29.94 -5.15 0.15
C VAL A 413 -29.21 -5.93 -0.93
N ASN A 414 -28.16 -5.33 -1.52
CA ASN A 414 -27.30 -5.98 -2.47
C ASN A 414 -25.83 -5.84 -2.02
N PRO A 415 -24.95 -6.80 -2.31
CA PRO A 415 -23.54 -6.68 -1.96
C PRO A 415 -22.91 -5.46 -2.64
N LEU A 416 -22.00 -4.80 -1.91
CA LEU A 416 -21.15 -3.78 -2.51
C LEU A 416 -20.30 -4.41 -3.63
N PRO A 417 -20.08 -3.71 -4.75
CA PRO A 417 -19.15 -4.18 -5.77
C PRO A 417 -17.74 -4.41 -5.16
N GLU A 418 -17.10 -5.49 -5.58
CA GLU A 418 -15.69 -5.74 -5.19
C GLU A 418 -14.77 -4.62 -5.66
N ASP A 419 -15.09 -4.04 -6.81
CA ASP A 419 -14.39 -2.91 -7.41
C ASP A 419 -15.29 -1.67 -7.45
N LEU A 420 -15.14 -0.80 -6.44
CA LEU A 420 -15.74 0.53 -6.44
C LEU A 420 -14.98 1.45 -7.41
N PRO A 421 -15.66 2.32 -8.17
CA PRO A 421 -15.03 3.14 -9.20
C PRO A 421 -14.21 4.30 -8.61
N ASP A 422 -13.23 4.80 -9.38
CA ASP A 422 -12.37 5.94 -8.98
C ASP A 422 -13.04 7.32 -9.14
N THR A 423 -14.36 7.37 -9.03
CA THR A 423 -15.15 8.60 -9.16
C THR A 423 -16.26 8.62 -8.12
N PHE A 424 -16.77 9.81 -7.80
CA PHE A 424 -17.98 9.92 -6.98
C PHE A 424 -19.10 9.08 -7.57
N THR A 425 -19.71 8.21 -6.77
CA THR A 425 -20.69 7.24 -7.26
C THR A 425 -21.82 7.06 -6.26
N TYR A 426 -23.06 7.15 -6.75
CA TYR A 426 -24.23 6.84 -5.94
C TYR A 426 -24.37 5.31 -5.73
N LEU A 427 -24.57 4.92 -4.49
CA LEU A 427 -24.82 3.53 -4.06
C LEU A 427 -26.28 3.30 -3.65
N GLY A 428 -27.07 4.36 -3.58
CA GLY A 428 -28.49 4.38 -3.29
C GLY A 428 -29.11 5.75 -3.61
N GLY A 429 -30.43 5.82 -3.69
CA GLY A 429 -31.17 7.02 -4.05
C GLY A 429 -32.21 6.75 -5.15
N PHE A 430 -32.79 7.78 -5.75
CA PHE A 430 -33.86 7.65 -6.76
C PHE A 430 -33.48 8.40 -8.03
N ILE A 431 -33.87 7.84 -9.17
CA ILE A 431 -33.74 8.50 -10.46
C ILE A 431 -35.07 9.16 -10.83
N ARG A 432 -35.06 10.41 -11.23
CA ARG A 432 -36.22 11.17 -11.70
C ARG A 432 -35.93 11.88 -13.01
N ASN A 433 -36.95 12.01 -13.85
CA ASN A 433 -36.90 12.85 -15.04
C ASN A 433 -36.82 14.34 -14.64
N LYS A 434 -35.95 15.13 -15.28
CA LYS A 434 -35.82 16.57 -15.02
C LYS A 434 -37.03 17.38 -15.45
N LYS A 435 -37.74 16.93 -16.47
CA LYS A 435 -38.87 17.66 -17.11
C LYS A 435 -40.25 17.25 -16.65
N ILE A 436 -40.37 16.08 -16.02
CA ILE A 436 -41.70 15.50 -15.71
C ILE A 436 -41.93 15.62 -14.21
N THR A 437 -43.05 16.26 -13.85
CA THR A 437 -43.52 16.40 -12.46
C THR A 437 -44.45 15.27 -12.05
N SER A 438 -44.88 14.39 -12.98
CA SER A 438 -45.82 13.32 -12.78
C SER A 438 -45.18 11.95 -12.54
N LYS A 439 -45.94 11.01 -11.99
CA LYS A 439 -45.57 9.65 -11.60
C LYS A 439 -45.35 8.69 -12.78
N GLU A 440 -44.91 9.18 -13.94
CA GLU A 440 -44.62 8.29 -15.06
C GLU A 440 -43.46 7.36 -14.76
N LYS A 441 -43.63 6.09 -15.11
CA LYS A 441 -42.57 5.10 -15.05
C LYS A 441 -41.44 5.54 -15.95
N ILE A 442 -40.24 5.53 -15.41
CA ILE A 442 -39.02 5.87 -16.13
C ILE A 442 -38.43 4.54 -16.61
N GLU A 443 -38.34 4.35 -17.91
CA GLU A 443 -37.64 3.22 -18.50
C GLU A 443 -36.19 3.62 -18.78
N ILE A 444 -35.23 3.03 -18.05
CA ILE A 444 -33.82 3.19 -18.27
C ILE A 444 -33.23 1.79 -18.47
N ASP A 445 -32.45 1.62 -19.52
CA ASP A 445 -31.71 0.38 -19.76
C ASP A 445 -30.47 0.37 -18.83
N HIS A 446 -30.58 -0.37 -17.73
CA HIS A 446 -29.51 -0.48 -16.73
C HIS A 446 -28.65 -1.71 -17.01
N LYS A 447 -27.34 -1.51 -17.01
CA LYS A 447 -26.38 -2.61 -16.98
C LYS A 447 -26.02 -2.94 -15.53
N LYS A 448 -25.83 -4.23 -15.24
CA LYS A 448 -25.32 -4.64 -13.92
C LYS A 448 -23.93 -4.02 -13.67
N GLY A 449 -23.75 -3.35 -12.54
CA GLY A 449 -22.53 -2.65 -12.16
C GLY A 449 -22.63 -1.14 -12.35
N LEU A 450 -21.54 -0.51 -12.76
CA LEU A 450 -21.43 0.95 -12.92
C LEU A 450 -22.19 1.45 -14.15
N ASN A 451 -23.02 2.46 -13.94
CA ASN A 451 -23.77 3.15 -14.99
C ASN A 451 -23.54 4.66 -14.93
N ILE A 452 -23.72 5.32 -16.07
CA ILE A 452 -23.74 6.79 -16.19
C ILE A 452 -25.19 7.19 -16.45
N LEU A 453 -25.67 8.18 -15.68
CA LEU A 453 -27.02 8.67 -15.80
C LEU A 453 -27.16 9.63 -16.99
N ASP A 454 -28.10 9.35 -17.87
CA ASP A 454 -28.44 10.23 -19.00
C ASP A 454 -28.86 11.63 -18.49
N GLU A 455 -28.44 12.68 -19.21
CA GLU A 455 -28.67 14.08 -18.84
C GLU A 455 -30.14 14.48 -18.64
N LYS A 456 -31.08 13.76 -19.25
CA LYS A 456 -32.54 14.00 -19.06
C LYS A 456 -33.04 13.59 -17.68
N TYR A 457 -32.25 12.81 -16.94
CA TYR A 457 -32.55 12.35 -15.59
C TYR A 457 -31.73 13.08 -14.53
N ARG A 458 -32.12 12.93 -13.28
CA ARG A 458 -31.36 13.37 -12.10
C ARG A 458 -31.46 12.32 -11.01
N MET A 459 -30.39 12.18 -10.25
CA MET A 459 -30.42 11.48 -8.98
C MET A 459 -31.05 12.39 -7.93
N VAL A 460 -31.92 11.84 -7.08
CA VAL A 460 -32.47 12.50 -5.91
C VAL A 460 -32.33 11.58 -4.70
N CYS A 461 -32.27 12.14 -3.51
CA CYS A 461 -31.90 11.47 -2.26
C CYS A 461 -30.41 11.10 -2.20
N CYS A 462 -29.75 11.59 -1.18
CA CYS A 462 -28.33 11.30 -0.89
C CYS A 462 -28.19 10.10 0.05
N LEU A 463 -29.07 9.09 -0.10
CA LEU A 463 -29.18 7.94 0.79
C LEU A 463 -27.87 7.21 1.02
N ALA A 464 -27.11 6.96 -0.06
CA ALA A 464 -25.80 6.34 0.00
C ALA A 464 -24.95 6.74 -1.20
N TYR A 465 -23.67 7.05 -0.94
CA TYR A 465 -22.70 7.38 -1.98
C TYR A 465 -21.28 7.02 -1.58
N TYR A 466 -20.41 6.93 -2.58
CA TYR A 466 -18.99 6.63 -2.44
C TYR A 466 -18.11 7.77 -2.94
N ILE A 467 -17.10 8.11 -2.15
CA ILE A 467 -16.06 9.09 -2.47
C ILE A 467 -14.72 8.36 -2.47
N PRO A 468 -14.08 8.14 -3.64
CA PRO A 468 -12.83 7.37 -3.70
C PRO A 468 -11.62 8.09 -3.14
N LYS A 469 -11.57 9.43 -3.26
CA LYS A 469 -10.43 10.26 -2.87
C LYS A 469 -10.89 11.55 -2.21
N TRP A 470 -10.14 12.02 -1.20
CA TRP A 470 -10.45 13.27 -0.50
C TRP A 470 -10.44 14.50 -1.43
N GLU A 471 -9.63 14.50 -2.51
CA GLU A 471 -9.59 15.58 -3.50
C GLU A 471 -10.93 15.73 -4.23
N ILE A 472 -11.65 14.63 -4.44
CA ILE A 472 -13.01 14.68 -5.01
C ILE A 472 -13.98 15.32 -4.00
N ALA A 473 -13.85 15.02 -2.71
CA ALA A 473 -14.62 15.69 -1.68
C ALA A 473 -14.30 17.19 -1.64
N GLU A 474 -13.04 17.59 -1.78
CA GLU A 474 -12.60 18.98 -1.82
C GLU A 474 -13.25 19.73 -2.99
N GLU A 475 -13.22 19.16 -4.20
CA GLU A 475 -13.88 19.74 -5.38
C GLU A 475 -15.39 19.94 -5.15
N ILE A 476 -16.05 18.93 -4.54
CA ILE A 476 -17.47 18.99 -4.19
C ILE A 476 -17.74 20.10 -3.17
N VAL A 477 -16.96 20.18 -2.09
CA VAL A 477 -17.08 21.21 -1.05
C VAL A 477 -16.94 22.60 -1.66
N GLN A 478 -15.89 22.83 -2.45
CA GLN A 478 -15.65 24.13 -3.10
C GLN A 478 -16.82 24.53 -4.01
N ARG A 479 -17.37 23.61 -4.78
CA ARG A 479 -18.52 23.86 -5.66
C ARG A 479 -19.80 24.12 -4.87
N LEU A 480 -20.08 23.36 -3.80
CA LEU A 480 -21.25 23.59 -2.94
C LEU A 480 -21.16 24.94 -2.21
N GLU A 481 -20.02 25.28 -1.68
CA GLU A 481 -19.80 26.56 -1.01
C GLU A 481 -19.83 27.74 -1.98
N GLY A 482 -19.37 27.57 -3.20
CA GLY A 482 -19.41 28.56 -4.27
C GLY A 482 -20.81 28.88 -4.80
N LEU A 483 -21.84 28.05 -4.52
CA LEU A 483 -23.21 28.34 -4.93
C LEU A 483 -23.73 29.62 -4.25
N LYS A 484 -24.28 30.56 -5.02
CA LYS A 484 -24.93 31.77 -4.48
C LYS A 484 -26.13 31.45 -3.57
N ARG A 485 -26.84 30.37 -3.88
CA ARG A 485 -27.98 29.87 -3.08
C ARG A 485 -27.96 28.34 -3.06
N TRP A 486 -28.28 27.78 -1.91
CA TRP A 486 -28.39 26.33 -1.70
C TRP A 486 -29.80 25.83 -1.95
N ARG A 487 -29.91 24.66 -2.53
CA ARG A 487 -31.12 23.83 -2.49
C ARG A 487 -30.86 22.66 -1.54
N ALA A 488 -31.87 21.81 -1.28
CA ALA A 488 -31.65 20.58 -0.53
C ALA A 488 -30.43 19.79 -1.13
N ILE A 489 -29.69 19.08 -0.31
CA ILE A 489 -28.44 18.42 -0.74
C ILE A 489 -28.68 17.45 -1.91
N ASP A 490 -29.80 16.73 -1.89
CA ASP A 490 -30.27 15.82 -2.93
C ASP A 490 -30.54 16.50 -4.30
N VAL A 491 -30.62 17.83 -4.31
CA VAL A 491 -30.73 18.64 -5.53
C VAL A 491 -29.43 19.34 -5.86
N SER A 492 -28.73 19.87 -4.85
CA SER A 492 -27.49 20.63 -5.06
C SER A 492 -26.34 19.76 -5.52
N LEU A 493 -26.17 18.61 -4.88
CA LEU A 493 -25.05 17.70 -5.18
C LEU A 493 -25.09 17.17 -6.63
N PRO A 494 -26.21 16.60 -7.13
CA PRO A 494 -26.26 16.17 -8.54
C PRO A 494 -26.04 17.30 -9.55
N ASN A 495 -26.40 18.54 -9.20
CA ASN A 495 -26.28 19.68 -10.12
C ASN A 495 -24.86 20.21 -10.27
N ILE A 496 -23.99 19.95 -9.31
CA ILE A 496 -22.57 20.36 -9.36
C ILE A 496 -21.66 19.31 -9.96
N LEU A 497 -22.11 18.04 -10.04
CA LEU A 497 -21.35 16.95 -10.66
C LEU A 497 -21.39 17.08 -12.19
N LYS A 498 -20.24 16.85 -12.83
CA LYS A 498 -20.14 16.83 -14.30
C LYS A 498 -20.89 15.65 -14.91
N GLU A 499 -20.79 14.52 -14.23
CA GLU A 499 -21.36 13.22 -14.59
C GLU A 499 -21.95 12.55 -13.35
N ILE A 500 -23.15 11.99 -13.46
CA ILE A 500 -23.76 11.24 -12.36
C ILE A 500 -23.54 9.76 -12.62
N LYS A 501 -22.75 9.12 -11.75
CA LYS A 501 -22.50 7.68 -11.79
C LYS A 501 -23.21 6.98 -10.66
N TYR A 502 -23.71 5.78 -10.92
CA TYR A 502 -24.44 4.96 -9.95
C TYR A 502 -24.24 3.47 -10.21
N ILE A 503 -24.44 2.66 -9.16
CA ILE A 503 -24.37 1.20 -9.22
C ILE A 503 -25.78 0.63 -9.40
N TYR A 504 -25.93 -0.35 -10.31
CA TYR A 504 -27.18 -1.10 -10.47
C TYR A 504 -26.93 -2.61 -10.39
N PRO A 505 -27.76 -3.41 -9.68
CA PRO A 505 -28.80 -2.92 -8.75
C PRO A 505 -28.19 -2.14 -7.59
N ALA A 506 -28.95 -1.17 -7.06
CA ALA A 506 -28.45 -0.31 -5.99
C ALA A 506 -28.11 -1.15 -4.74
N PRO A 507 -26.89 -0.98 -4.15
CA PRO A 507 -26.55 -1.64 -2.89
C PRO A 507 -27.47 -1.26 -1.74
N PHE A 508 -27.83 0.03 -1.64
CA PHE A 508 -28.63 0.55 -0.54
C PHE A 508 -30.01 1.01 -1.01
N VAL A 509 -30.98 0.77 -0.14
CA VAL A 509 -32.36 1.21 -0.31
C VAL A 509 -32.82 1.93 0.95
N GLU A 510 -33.85 2.79 0.80
CA GLU A 510 -34.44 3.52 1.91
C GLU A 510 -35.45 2.63 2.66
N GLU A 511 -35.30 2.55 3.98
CA GLU A 511 -36.23 1.85 4.85
C GLU A 511 -37.57 2.62 4.96
N PRO A 512 -38.74 1.95 5.08
CA PRO A 512 -40.03 2.61 5.19
C PRO A 512 -40.25 3.17 6.60
N PHE A 513 -39.55 4.25 6.93
CA PHE A 513 -39.75 5.00 8.18
C PHE A 513 -40.47 6.35 7.96
N GLU A 514 -40.91 6.94 9.05
CA GLU A 514 -41.37 8.32 9.03
C GLU A 514 -40.22 9.27 8.72
N SER A 515 -40.34 10.03 7.63
CA SER A 515 -39.29 10.99 7.27
C SER A 515 -39.14 12.08 8.35
N GLN A 516 -38.01 12.19 8.95
CA GLN A 516 -37.67 13.25 9.95
C GLN A 516 -37.74 14.65 9.33
N ILE A 517 -37.58 14.78 8.01
CA ILE A 517 -37.68 16.05 7.29
C ILE A 517 -39.10 16.36 6.88
N MET A 518 -39.86 15.39 6.40
CA MET A 518 -41.13 15.59 5.70
C MET A 518 -42.37 15.32 6.57
N ASN A 519 -42.23 14.76 7.77
CA ASN A 519 -43.33 14.33 8.67
C ASN A 519 -44.39 13.47 7.95
N LYS A 520 -44.02 12.63 7.00
CA LYS A 520 -44.88 11.73 6.27
C LYS A 520 -44.45 10.29 6.48
N LYS A 521 -45.37 9.40 6.84
CA LYS A 521 -45.15 7.96 6.84
C LYS A 521 -44.87 7.48 5.42
N LYS A 522 -43.69 6.91 5.22
CA LYS A 522 -43.36 6.17 3.99
C LYS A 522 -43.84 4.74 4.18
N THR A 523 -44.88 4.33 3.42
CA THR A 523 -45.56 3.06 3.61
C THR A 523 -44.99 1.90 2.80
N LYS A 524 -43.97 2.15 1.96
CA LYS A 524 -43.32 1.12 1.11
C LYS A 524 -41.83 1.41 0.98
N PHE A 525 -41.04 0.34 0.83
CA PHE A 525 -39.69 0.49 0.35
C PHE A 525 -39.69 1.35 -0.89
N ALA A 526 -38.93 2.42 -0.87
CA ALA A 526 -38.88 3.35 -1.99
C ALA A 526 -38.22 2.74 -3.26
N ASN A 527 -38.01 1.44 -3.28
CA ASN A 527 -37.52 0.62 -4.39
C ASN A 527 -38.41 0.50 -5.59
N GLU A 528 -39.70 0.82 -5.49
CA GLU A 528 -40.59 0.76 -6.66
C GLU A 528 -40.09 1.67 -7.80
N HIS A 529 -39.12 2.55 -7.55
CA HIS A 529 -38.53 3.41 -8.56
C HIS A 529 -37.20 2.85 -9.16
N TYR A 530 -36.64 1.77 -8.60
CA TYR A 530 -35.54 0.99 -9.17
C TYR A 530 -36.03 -0.34 -9.79
N GLU A 531 -37.28 -0.68 -9.66
CA GLU A 531 -37.90 -1.77 -10.43
C GLU A 531 -38.09 -1.28 -11.86
N PHE A 532 -37.07 -1.40 -12.62
CA PHE A 532 -37.08 -1.21 -14.05
C PHE A 532 -37.18 -2.60 -14.68
N LYS A 533 -38.23 -2.80 -15.48
CA LYS A 533 -38.31 -3.92 -16.40
C LYS A 533 -37.48 -3.65 -17.63
#